data_f58eff6301d9505e904411b228ed8027
#
_entry.id   f58eff6301d9505e904411b228ed8027
#
_cell.length_a   1.000
_cell.length_b   1.000
_cell.length_c   1.000
_cell.angle_alpha   90.00
_cell.angle_beta   90.00
_cell.angle_gamma   90.00
#
_symmetry.space_group_name_H-M   'P 1'
#
loop_
_entity.id
_entity.type
_entity.pdbx_description
1 polymer ?
#
loop_
_entity_poly.entity_id
_entity_poly.type
_entity_poly.pdbx_seq_one_letter_code
_entity_poly.pdbx_strand_id
1 'polypeptide(L)'
;MHGEGITITCSQCGVQYTLDEYGKLSAVNVETKFTHVPDWFAWERECVKKEIADGAYQMQAPVDIYMLVDTKRLYHVGEGELSHNAQGFLLKGCDGKLTYDQKPIATYSLNSDFFWYEIGDMISIGDTKALYYCFPRTKISVAKVRIAAEELYKIAKAEKDQKKA
;
A
#
# COMPACT_ATOMS: atom_id res chain seq x y z
N MET A 1 -9.56 7.31 6.84
CA MET A 1 -9.66 8.70 6.38
C MET A 1 -10.64 8.75 5.22
N HIS A 2 -11.45 9.79 5.17
CA HIS A 2 -12.37 10.05 4.06
C HIS A 2 -12.13 11.48 3.58
N GLY A 3 -11.89 11.65 2.29
CA GLY A 3 -11.69 12.95 1.66
C GLY A 3 -12.92 13.34 0.85
N GLU A 4 -13.35 14.59 0.95
CA GLU A 4 -14.39 15.18 0.14
C GLU A 4 -14.04 16.65 -0.16
N GLY A 5 -13.84 16.94 -1.45
CA GLY A 5 -13.32 18.25 -1.87
C GLY A 5 -11.98 18.55 -1.20
N ILE A 6 -11.93 19.67 -0.46
CA ILE A 6 -10.75 20.12 0.29
C ILE A 6 -10.75 19.66 1.75
N THR A 7 -11.68 18.78 2.15
CA THR A 7 -11.84 18.34 3.55
C THR A 7 -11.43 16.88 3.67
N ILE A 8 -10.67 16.57 4.73
CA ILE A 8 -10.28 15.21 5.10
C ILE A 8 -10.83 14.94 6.50
N THR A 9 -11.59 13.86 6.66
CA THR A 9 -12.18 13.45 7.94
C THR A 9 -11.55 12.16 8.44
N CYS A 10 -11.11 12.12 9.69
CA CYS A 10 -10.65 10.90 10.33
C CYS A 10 -11.85 10.00 10.67
N SER A 11 -11.88 8.78 10.12
CA SER A 11 -12.96 7.84 10.35
C SER A 11 -12.99 7.25 11.78
N GLN A 12 -11.92 7.41 12.56
CA GLN A 12 -11.85 6.91 13.92
C GLN A 12 -12.24 7.95 14.97
N CYS A 13 -11.68 9.17 14.87
CA CYS A 13 -11.90 10.22 15.87
C CYS A 13 -12.77 11.39 15.39
N GLY A 14 -13.19 11.40 14.12
CA GLY A 14 -14.05 12.43 13.56
C GLY A 14 -13.36 13.78 13.29
N VAL A 15 -12.08 13.94 13.64
CA VAL A 15 -11.35 15.20 13.39
C VAL A 15 -11.31 15.48 11.90
N GLN A 16 -11.63 16.73 11.55
CA GLN A 16 -11.60 17.21 10.17
C GLN A 16 -10.43 18.16 9.97
N TYR A 17 -9.82 18.08 8.81
CA TYR A 17 -8.84 19.01 8.29
C TYR A 17 -9.32 19.60 6.98
N THR A 18 -9.08 20.88 6.78
CA THR A 18 -9.28 21.56 5.49
C THR A 18 -7.94 21.89 4.87
N LEU A 19 -7.86 21.84 3.56
CA LEU A 19 -6.70 22.19 2.75
C LEU A 19 -6.95 23.54 2.10
N ASP A 20 -6.01 24.48 2.23
CA ASP A 20 -6.07 25.75 1.52
C ASP A 20 -5.43 25.68 0.12
N GLU A 21 -5.48 26.76 -0.64
CA GLU A 21 -4.92 26.86 -1.99
C GLU A 21 -3.39 26.73 -2.06
N TYR A 22 -2.70 26.88 -0.91
CA TYR A 22 -1.24 26.70 -0.79
C TYR A 22 -0.84 25.34 -0.27
N GLY A 23 -1.80 24.44 -0.04
CA GLY A 23 -1.55 23.10 0.48
C GLY A 23 -1.37 23.03 2.00
N LYS A 24 -1.73 24.11 2.73
CA LYS A 24 -1.70 24.12 4.19
C LYS A 24 -2.94 23.42 4.75
N LEU A 25 -2.72 22.55 5.73
CA LEU A 25 -3.76 21.89 6.49
C LEU A 25 -4.12 22.69 7.74
N SER A 26 -5.40 22.76 8.04
CA SER A 26 -5.92 23.36 9.27
C SER A 26 -6.99 22.45 9.86
N ALA A 27 -6.84 22.07 11.12
CA ALA A 27 -7.85 21.27 11.81
C ALA A 27 -9.07 22.13 12.16
N VAL A 28 -10.27 21.56 12.05
CA VAL A 28 -11.53 22.21 12.37
C VAL A 28 -11.86 21.92 13.83
N ASN A 29 -12.05 22.99 14.64
CA ASN A 29 -12.46 22.92 16.06
C ASN A 29 -11.50 22.18 17.02
N VAL A 30 -10.25 21.90 16.60
CA VAL A 30 -9.21 21.30 17.44
C VAL A 30 -7.85 21.92 17.08
N GLU A 31 -6.85 21.68 17.92
CA GLU A 31 -5.48 22.09 17.62
C GLU A 31 -4.97 21.37 16.35
N THR A 32 -4.36 22.14 15.45
CA THR A 32 -3.77 21.61 14.21
C THR A 32 -2.49 20.85 14.51
N LYS A 33 -2.52 19.52 14.37
CA LYS A 33 -1.36 18.67 14.58
C LYS A 33 -0.42 18.63 13.36
N PHE A 34 -0.99 18.66 12.15
CA PHE A 34 -0.24 18.63 10.90
C PHE A 34 -0.57 19.88 10.09
N THR A 35 0.44 20.62 9.67
CA THR A 35 0.28 21.84 8.90
C THR A 35 0.35 21.61 7.39
N HIS A 36 0.91 20.49 6.97
CA HIS A 36 1.00 20.10 5.55
C HIS A 36 0.82 18.59 5.38
N VAL A 37 0.39 18.18 4.20
CA VAL A 37 0.23 16.74 3.84
C VAL A 37 1.53 15.94 4.01
N PRO A 38 2.73 16.44 3.64
CA PRO A 38 3.99 15.74 3.88
C PRO A 38 4.27 15.45 5.36
N ASP A 39 3.92 16.35 6.27
CA ASP A 39 4.11 16.14 7.73
C ASP A 39 3.23 15.00 8.23
N TRP A 40 1.99 14.95 7.73
CA TRP A 40 1.08 13.86 8.03
C TRP A 40 1.60 12.53 7.50
N PHE A 41 2.05 12.51 6.24
CA PHE A 41 2.62 11.31 5.62
C PHE A 41 3.87 10.83 6.35
N ALA A 42 4.73 11.73 6.82
CA ALA A 42 5.90 11.39 7.64
C ALA A 42 5.48 10.72 8.96
N TRP A 43 4.45 11.24 9.62
CA TRP A 43 3.91 10.62 10.83
C TRP A 43 3.30 9.24 10.57
N GLU A 44 2.53 9.07 9.48
CA GLU A 44 2.00 7.75 9.10
C GLU A 44 3.12 6.74 8.87
N ARG A 45 4.22 7.17 8.23
CA ARG A 45 5.42 6.34 8.02
C ARG A 45 6.03 5.89 9.34
N GLU A 46 6.16 6.76 10.32
CA GLU A 46 6.68 6.38 11.65
C GLU A 46 5.73 5.40 12.37
N CYS A 47 4.42 5.55 12.21
CA CYS A 47 3.46 4.57 12.74
C CYS A 47 3.67 3.18 12.11
N VAL A 48 3.83 3.12 10.79
CA VAL A 48 4.05 1.85 10.06
C VAL A 48 5.40 1.22 10.43
N LYS A 49 6.47 2.03 10.57
CA LYS A 49 7.77 1.54 11.06
C LYS A 49 7.66 0.89 12.44
N LYS A 50 6.89 1.51 13.34
CA LYS A 50 6.65 0.96 14.67
C LYS A 50 5.90 -0.37 14.59
N GLU A 51 4.82 -0.46 13.79
CA GLU A 51 4.10 -1.72 13.60
C GLU A 51 5.00 -2.83 13.05
N ILE A 52 5.92 -2.50 12.13
CA ILE A 52 6.90 -3.46 11.60
C ILE A 52 7.87 -3.90 12.70
N ALA A 53 8.42 -2.96 13.46
CA ALA A 53 9.37 -3.25 14.54
C ALA A 53 8.76 -4.11 15.66
N ASP A 54 7.49 -3.86 15.98
CA ASP A 54 6.71 -4.62 16.98
C ASP A 54 6.23 -6.00 16.43
N GLY A 55 6.51 -6.32 15.15
CA GLY A 55 6.03 -7.55 14.51
C GLY A 55 4.51 -7.59 14.28
N ALA A 56 3.84 -6.46 14.43
CA ALA A 56 2.38 -6.35 14.34
C ALA A 56 1.87 -6.07 12.91
N TYR A 57 2.77 -5.66 12.00
CA TYR A 57 2.36 -5.35 10.64
C TYR A 57 2.03 -6.62 9.86
N GLN A 58 0.79 -6.70 9.40
CA GLN A 58 0.33 -7.69 8.43
C GLN A 58 -0.85 -7.14 7.63
N MET A 59 -0.93 -7.51 6.38
CA MET A 59 -2.07 -7.25 5.50
C MET A 59 -2.47 -8.56 4.84
N GLN A 60 -3.76 -8.81 4.73
CA GLN A 60 -4.34 -9.95 4.03
C GLN A 60 -5.68 -9.50 3.45
N ALA A 61 -5.88 -9.75 2.17
CA ALA A 61 -7.09 -9.38 1.47
C ALA A 61 -7.43 -10.37 0.36
N PRO A 62 -8.70 -10.71 0.20
CA PRO A 62 -9.18 -11.35 -1.02
C PRO A 62 -9.06 -10.35 -2.18
N VAL A 63 -8.60 -10.82 -3.33
CA VAL A 63 -8.31 -9.97 -4.50
C VAL A 63 -8.87 -10.57 -5.79
N ASP A 64 -9.27 -9.68 -6.69
CA ASP A 64 -9.37 -10.00 -8.11
C ASP A 64 -7.99 -9.80 -8.75
N ILE A 65 -7.55 -10.77 -9.55
CA ILE A 65 -6.23 -10.80 -10.15
C ILE A 65 -6.34 -10.52 -11.64
N TYR A 66 -5.61 -9.51 -12.08
CA TYR A 66 -5.52 -9.17 -13.50
C TYR A 66 -4.08 -9.20 -13.97
N MET A 67 -3.89 -9.42 -15.27
CA MET A 67 -2.60 -9.33 -15.93
C MET A 67 -2.71 -8.46 -17.18
N LEU A 68 -1.65 -7.72 -17.46
CA LEU A 68 -1.46 -7.03 -18.72
C LEU A 68 -0.72 -7.99 -19.67
N VAL A 69 -1.48 -8.70 -20.50
CA VAL A 69 -0.92 -9.69 -21.43
C VAL A 69 -0.39 -9.03 -22.69
N ASP A 70 -1.04 -7.95 -23.10
CA ASP A 70 -0.62 -7.07 -24.17
C ASP A 70 -0.72 -5.61 -23.70
N THR A 71 -0.23 -4.67 -24.48
CA THR A 71 -0.26 -3.25 -24.11
C THR A 71 -1.65 -2.60 -24.27
N LYS A 72 -2.70 -3.39 -24.57
CA LYS A 72 -4.01 -2.87 -24.95
C LYS A 72 -5.05 -2.98 -23.85
N ARG A 73 -5.00 -4.04 -23.02
CA ARG A 73 -6.03 -4.28 -21.99
C ARG A 73 -5.54 -5.17 -20.85
N LEU A 74 -6.22 -5.03 -19.73
CA LEU A 74 -6.13 -5.95 -18.60
C LEU A 74 -7.04 -7.16 -18.80
N TYR A 75 -6.52 -8.34 -18.49
CA TYR A 75 -7.28 -9.58 -18.48
C TYR A 75 -7.49 -10.05 -17.04
N HIS A 76 -8.73 -10.26 -16.67
CA HIS A 76 -9.06 -10.91 -15.40
C HIS A 76 -8.65 -12.38 -15.49
N VAL A 77 -7.71 -12.80 -14.67
CA VAL A 77 -7.16 -14.17 -14.70
C VAL A 77 -7.69 -15.06 -13.58
N GLY A 78 -8.32 -14.48 -12.58
CA GLY A 78 -8.97 -15.21 -11.49
C GLY A 78 -9.02 -14.41 -10.20
N GLU A 79 -9.39 -15.13 -9.15
CA GLU A 79 -9.49 -14.63 -7.78
C GLU A 79 -8.40 -15.25 -6.91
N GLY A 80 -8.09 -14.58 -5.81
CA GLY A 80 -7.11 -15.09 -4.88
C GLY A 80 -7.04 -14.34 -3.57
N GLU A 81 -5.95 -14.57 -2.87
CA GLU A 81 -5.61 -13.90 -1.62
C GLU A 81 -4.23 -13.28 -1.76
N LEU A 82 -4.12 -12.00 -1.44
CA LEU A 82 -2.87 -11.28 -1.33
C LEU A 82 -2.56 -11.05 0.14
N SER A 83 -1.38 -11.48 0.58
CA SER A 83 -0.86 -11.15 1.90
C SER A 83 0.46 -10.39 1.80
N HIS A 84 0.73 -9.52 2.79
CA HIS A 84 1.97 -8.78 2.92
C HIS A 84 2.36 -8.64 4.39
N ASN A 85 3.58 -9.02 4.70
CA ASN A 85 4.14 -8.97 6.05
C ASN A 85 5.68 -8.83 5.98
N ALA A 86 6.38 -9.07 7.07
CA ALA A 86 7.85 -8.98 7.14
C ALA A 86 8.58 -9.90 6.13
N GLN A 87 7.95 -10.97 5.64
CA GLN A 87 8.50 -11.88 4.65
C GLN A 87 8.31 -11.40 3.20
N GLY A 88 7.51 -10.35 2.98
CA GLY A 88 7.17 -9.78 1.68
C GLY A 88 5.73 -10.07 1.27
N PHE A 89 5.50 -10.06 -0.03
CA PHE A 89 4.19 -10.39 -0.61
C PHE A 89 4.08 -11.87 -0.95
N LEU A 90 2.89 -12.41 -0.70
CA LEU A 90 2.50 -13.73 -1.16
C LEU A 90 1.11 -13.64 -1.80
N LEU A 91 1.03 -13.96 -3.07
CA LEU A 91 -0.23 -14.08 -3.82
C LEU A 91 -0.52 -15.55 -4.06
N LYS A 92 -1.72 -16.00 -3.68
CA LYS A 92 -2.24 -17.32 -3.98
C LYS A 92 -3.59 -17.18 -4.65
N GLY A 93 -3.83 -17.85 -5.77
CA GLY A 93 -5.11 -17.69 -6.46
C GLY A 93 -5.31 -18.64 -7.63
N CYS A 94 -6.31 -18.34 -8.45
CA CYS A 94 -6.66 -19.07 -9.66
C CYS A 94 -6.87 -20.58 -9.39
N ASP A 95 -7.67 -20.90 -8.37
CA ASP A 95 -7.96 -22.29 -7.95
C ASP A 95 -6.68 -23.11 -7.66
N GLY A 96 -5.71 -22.48 -7.01
CA GLY A 96 -4.44 -23.12 -6.64
C GLY A 96 -3.40 -23.18 -7.76
N LYS A 97 -3.71 -22.65 -8.95
CA LYS A 97 -2.78 -22.65 -10.10
C LYS A 97 -1.76 -21.52 -10.04
N LEU A 98 -2.01 -20.49 -9.21
CA LEU A 98 -1.11 -19.35 -9.03
C LEU A 98 -0.58 -19.32 -7.61
N THR A 99 0.74 -19.30 -7.48
CA THR A 99 1.45 -18.91 -6.27
C THR A 99 2.62 -18.03 -6.67
N TYR A 100 2.67 -16.81 -6.14
CA TYR A 100 3.74 -15.86 -6.42
C TYR A 100 4.24 -15.26 -5.10
N ASP A 101 5.54 -15.35 -4.86
CA ASP A 101 6.23 -14.85 -3.67
C ASP A 101 7.20 -13.73 -4.09
N GLN A 102 7.06 -12.55 -3.50
CA GLN A 102 7.94 -11.41 -3.74
C GLN A 102 8.60 -10.96 -2.44
N LYS A 103 9.88 -11.21 -2.32
CA LYS A 103 10.66 -10.85 -1.12
C LYS A 103 10.79 -9.32 -0.97
N PRO A 104 10.94 -8.80 0.27
CA PRO A 104 11.08 -7.36 0.52
C PRO A 104 12.21 -6.73 -0.29
N ILE A 105 13.35 -7.42 -0.46
CA ILE A 105 14.49 -6.91 -1.23
C ILE A 105 14.19 -6.72 -2.72
N ALA A 106 13.16 -7.35 -3.25
CA ALA A 106 12.71 -7.20 -4.62
C ALA A 106 11.67 -6.07 -4.79
N THR A 107 11.25 -5.43 -3.69
CA THR A 107 10.18 -4.43 -3.68
C THR A 107 10.72 -3.05 -3.26
N TYR A 108 11.63 -2.49 -4.05
CA TYR A 108 12.17 -1.14 -3.80
C TYR A 108 11.07 -0.07 -3.77
N SER A 109 10.12 -0.16 -4.69
CA SER A 109 8.95 0.73 -4.81
C SER A 109 7.75 -0.12 -5.20
N LEU A 110 6.65 0.07 -4.51
CA LEU A 110 5.39 -0.59 -4.81
C LEU A 110 4.55 0.32 -5.70
N ASN A 111 4.12 -0.19 -6.85
CA ASN A 111 3.08 0.46 -7.63
C ASN A 111 1.73 0.11 -7.01
N SER A 112 1.12 1.11 -6.39
CA SER A 112 -0.23 1.02 -5.84
C SER A 112 -0.97 2.32 -6.13
N ASP A 113 -2.22 2.24 -6.46
CA ASP A 113 -3.02 3.38 -6.84
C ASP A 113 -4.44 3.27 -6.31
N PHE A 114 -5.10 4.42 -6.16
CA PHE A 114 -6.48 4.52 -5.78
C PHE A 114 -7.36 4.55 -7.03
N PHE A 115 -8.44 3.76 -7.01
CA PHE A 115 -9.46 3.75 -8.04
C PHE A 115 -8.90 3.66 -9.48
N TRP A 116 -7.92 2.77 -9.67
CA TRP A 116 -7.18 2.60 -10.90
C TRP A 116 -8.08 2.04 -12.02
N TYR A 117 -8.09 2.70 -13.18
CA TYR A 117 -8.98 2.39 -14.30
C TYR A 117 -10.47 2.27 -13.94
N GLU A 118 -10.92 3.00 -12.90
CA GLU A 118 -12.31 2.94 -12.42
C GLU A 118 -12.74 1.55 -11.90
N ILE A 119 -11.79 0.63 -11.73
CA ILE A 119 -12.03 -0.71 -11.18
C ILE A 119 -12.01 -0.66 -9.65
N GLY A 120 -10.97 -0.04 -9.08
CA GLY A 120 -10.78 0.03 -7.64
C GLY A 120 -9.34 0.30 -7.23
N ASP A 121 -9.10 0.28 -5.92
CA ASP A 121 -7.76 0.37 -5.35
C ASP A 121 -6.93 -0.82 -5.82
N MET A 122 -5.69 -0.58 -6.20
CA MET A 122 -4.85 -1.57 -6.87
C MET A 122 -3.47 -1.67 -6.20
N ILE A 123 -2.97 -2.89 -6.11
CA ILE A 123 -1.59 -3.22 -5.76
C ILE A 123 -1.01 -4.07 -6.87
N SER A 124 0.11 -3.65 -7.47
CA SER A 124 0.80 -4.48 -8.45
C SER A 124 2.05 -5.13 -7.85
N ILE A 125 2.19 -6.43 -8.08
CA ILE A 125 3.36 -7.23 -7.72
C ILE A 125 3.79 -8.05 -8.91
N GLY A 126 5.08 -8.32 -9.03
CA GLY A 126 5.57 -9.09 -10.15
C GLY A 126 7.04 -8.84 -10.46
N ASP A 127 7.46 -9.41 -11.56
CA ASP A 127 8.81 -9.29 -12.09
C ASP A 127 8.80 -9.08 -13.61
N THR A 128 9.94 -9.25 -14.26
CA THR A 128 10.06 -9.11 -15.73
C THR A 128 9.31 -10.17 -16.53
N LYS A 129 8.83 -11.25 -15.89
CA LYS A 129 8.13 -12.35 -16.55
C LYS A 129 6.63 -12.25 -16.40
N ALA A 130 6.16 -11.76 -15.24
CA ALA A 130 4.75 -11.66 -14.94
C ALA A 130 4.49 -10.48 -13.99
N LEU A 131 3.50 -9.68 -14.32
CA LEU A 131 3.02 -8.56 -13.50
C LEU A 131 1.54 -8.78 -13.19
N TYR A 132 1.23 -8.88 -11.91
CA TYR A 132 -0.10 -9.10 -11.38
C TYR A 132 -0.65 -7.79 -10.82
N TYR A 133 -1.83 -7.41 -11.24
CA TYR A 133 -2.61 -6.30 -10.72
C TYR A 133 -3.67 -6.87 -9.81
N CYS A 134 -3.52 -6.65 -8.51
CA CYS A 134 -4.39 -7.18 -7.48
C CYS A 134 -5.35 -6.08 -7.02
N PHE A 135 -6.65 -6.32 -7.17
CA PHE A 135 -7.72 -5.41 -6.73
C PHE A 135 -8.37 -5.98 -5.47
N PRO A 136 -8.13 -5.40 -4.29
CA PRO A 136 -8.70 -5.89 -3.05
C PRO A 136 -10.23 -5.77 -3.05
N ARG A 137 -10.92 -6.85 -2.67
CA ARG A 137 -12.37 -6.88 -2.50
C ARG A 137 -12.84 -6.35 -1.16
N THR A 138 -11.91 -6.14 -0.23
CA THR A 138 -12.16 -5.54 1.08
C THR A 138 -11.43 -4.22 1.17
N LYS A 139 -11.96 -3.30 1.98
CA LYS A 139 -11.33 -2.01 2.19
C LYS A 139 -9.98 -2.19 2.91
N ILE A 140 -8.89 -1.90 2.24
CA ILE A 140 -7.55 -1.81 2.80
C ILE A 140 -6.96 -0.42 2.54
N SER A 141 -5.88 -0.09 3.24
CA SER A 141 -5.13 1.13 2.94
C SER A 141 -3.95 0.79 2.03
N VAL A 142 -4.10 1.00 0.72
CA VAL A 142 -3.00 0.77 -0.26
C VAL A 142 -1.81 1.68 0.02
N ALA A 143 -2.03 2.90 0.55
CA ALA A 143 -0.97 3.80 0.99
C ALA A 143 -0.14 3.19 2.13
N LYS A 144 -0.80 2.57 3.13
CA LYS A 144 -0.12 1.87 4.23
C LYS A 144 0.72 0.70 3.71
N VAL A 145 0.18 -0.08 2.79
CA VAL A 145 0.91 -1.21 2.17
C VAL A 145 2.14 -0.72 1.42
N ARG A 146 2.02 0.39 0.68
CA ARG A 146 3.16 1.02 -0.01
C ARG A 146 4.25 1.46 0.96
N ILE A 147 3.89 2.19 2.02
CA ILE A 147 4.84 2.61 3.05
C ILE A 147 5.54 1.40 3.67
N ALA A 148 4.78 0.35 4.01
CA ALA A 148 5.34 -0.87 4.60
C ALA A 148 6.32 -1.58 3.65
N ALA A 149 5.99 -1.67 2.35
CA ALA A 149 6.88 -2.27 1.36
C ALA A 149 8.22 -1.52 1.27
N GLU A 150 8.18 -0.18 1.25
CA GLU A 150 9.38 0.66 1.24
C GLU A 150 10.24 0.48 2.50
N GLU A 151 9.64 0.43 3.68
CA GLU A 151 10.38 0.25 4.94
C GLU A 151 10.94 -1.16 5.08
N LEU A 152 10.19 -2.20 4.71
CA LEU A 152 10.67 -3.58 4.69
C LEU A 152 11.82 -3.77 3.68
N TYR A 153 11.79 -3.10 2.53
CA TYR A 153 12.91 -3.08 1.60
C TYR A 153 14.17 -2.50 2.24
N LYS A 154 14.06 -1.37 2.95
CA LYS A 154 15.21 -0.73 3.62
C LYS A 154 15.84 -1.67 4.65
N ILE A 155 15.01 -2.37 5.44
CA ILE A 155 15.47 -3.35 6.42
C ILE A 155 16.20 -4.49 5.72
N ALA A 156 15.59 -5.12 4.71
CA ALA A 156 16.18 -6.22 3.97
C ALA A 156 17.47 -5.83 3.24
N LYS A 157 17.55 -4.59 2.75
CA LYS A 157 18.76 -4.06 2.13
C LYS A 157 19.89 -3.89 3.15
N ALA A 158 19.62 -3.30 4.32
CA ALA A 158 20.61 -3.12 5.38
C ALA A 158 21.19 -4.47 5.84
N GLU A 159 20.33 -5.49 6.04
CA GLU A 159 20.77 -6.84 6.40
C GLU A 159 21.65 -7.49 5.31
N LYS A 160 21.31 -7.28 4.04
CA LYS A 160 22.09 -7.80 2.91
C LYS A 160 23.47 -7.14 2.83
N ASP A 161 23.55 -5.83 3.09
CA ASP A 161 24.80 -5.08 3.03
C ASP A 161 25.71 -5.46 4.20
N GLN A 162 25.17 -5.69 5.40
CA GLN A 162 25.91 -6.19 6.56
C GLN A 162 26.52 -7.60 6.34
N LYS A 163 25.83 -8.47 5.59
CA LYS A 163 26.33 -9.83 5.27
C LYS A 163 27.45 -9.84 4.21
N LYS A 164 27.70 -8.70 3.55
CA LYS A 164 28.75 -8.58 2.52
C LYS A 164 30.01 -7.89 3.03
N ALA A 165 29.92 -7.23 4.18
CA ALA A 165 31.03 -6.58 4.88
C ALA A 165 31.75 -7.56 5.80
#